data_065241e25b0507970af6efe04e01fa52
#
_entry.id   065241e25b0507970af6efe04e01fa52
#
_cell.length_a   1.000
_cell.length_b   1.000
_cell.length_c   1.000
_cell.angle_alpha   90.00
_cell.angle_beta   90.00
_cell.angle_gamma   90.00
#
_symmetry.space_group_name_H-M   'P 1'
#
loop_
_entity.id
_entity.type
_entity.pdbx_description
1 polymer ?
#
loop_
_entity_poly.entity_id
_entity_poly.type
_entity_poly.pdbx_seq_one_letter_code
_entity_poly.pdbx_strand_id
1 'polypeptide(L)'
;MSGHVRSTRTSLFALLLIGLLAGPRAAARGQAPTFYEKLAFGRIVVAGTCLEQGRRALVQVDEVFKGQLPSQRISIAYRGQNWDRSPGQPKIEFHLGERSILMLEPESTEPGSTPEEARFVLAGGCDGKVDLPAEGSEALLEAARRIVQIQSQSDQNEIWEGQRHLLQENNPLLVEAGFQEVLKFRLGNPAMVPLLTRYLADPHDSFRLASLRVFAQILERSRQRGDELPGAERLRLDILSVARGDTSAEVRAQAVRTLKVSGRPDLREVMAQMAGSDPSQIVRYEAQLALMEINRSTPRSGDGTSVSSGQKP
;
A
#
# COMPACT_ATOMS: atom_id res chain seq x y z
N MET A 1 -6.60 -46.07 -38.47
CA MET A 1 -6.76 -45.82 -37.01
C MET A 1 -5.59 -44.95 -36.58
N SER A 2 -5.79 -43.64 -36.55
CA SER A 2 -4.76 -42.66 -36.19
C SER A 2 -5.17 -41.99 -34.85
N GLY A 3 -4.40 -42.30 -33.79
CA GLY A 3 -4.59 -41.73 -32.46
C GLY A 3 -3.87 -40.39 -32.33
N HIS A 4 -4.66 -39.32 -32.07
CA HIS A 4 -4.14 -38.03 -31.73
C HIS A 4 -3.76 -37.99 -30.25
N VAL A 5 -2.45 -37.90 -29.98
CA VAL A 5 -1.90 -37.53 -28.67
C VAL A 5 -1.95 -36.03 -28.54
N ARG A 6 -2.88 -35.47 -27.73
CA ARG A 6 -2.93 -34.07 -27.36
C ARG A 6 -1.94 -33.78 -26.23
N SER A 7 -1.04 -32.89 -26.52
CA SER A 7 0.04 -32.37 -25.66
C SER A 7 -0.53 -31.55 -24.49
N THR A 8 -0.32 -32.01 -23.25
CA THR A 8 -0.59 -31.29 -21.98
C THR A 8 0.69 -30.60 -21.49
N ARG A 9 1.20 -29.61 -22.23
CA ARG A 9 2.43 -28.88 -21.82
C ARG A 9 2.25 -27.41 -21.47
N THR A 10 1.03 -26.89 -21.29
CA THR A 10 0.79 -25.45 -21.14
C THR A 10 0.50 -24.97 -19.71
N SER A 11 0.39 -25.84 -18.72
CA SER A 11 -0.03 -25.43 -17.37
C SER A 11 1.11 -25.22 -16.34
N LEU A 12 2.35 -25.59 -16.65
CA LEU A 12 3.45 -25.46 -15.68
C LEU A 12 4.14 -24.08 -15.69
N PHE A 13 4.01 -23.31 -16.77
CA PHE A 13 4.66 -21.99 -16.90
C PHE A 13 3.92 -20.86 -16.18
N ALA A 14 2.61 -20.97 -15.98
CA ALA A 14 1.81 -19.95 -15.31
C ALA A 14 2.04 -19.92 -13.78
N LEU A 15 2.31 -21.05 -13.16
CA LEU A 15 2.58 -21.16 -11.71
C LEU A 15 3.97 -20.65 -11.31
N LEU A 16 4.94 -20.64 -12.20
CA LEU A 16 6.29 -20.13 -11.91
C LEU A 16 6.39 -18.61 -11.97
N LEU A 17 5.50 -17.92 -12.71
CA LEU A 17 5.49 -16.46 -12.81
C LEU A 17 4.86 -15.77 -11.58
N ILE A 18 3.93 -16.43 -10.90
CA ILE A 18 3.25 -15.88 -9.69
C ILE A 18 4.20 -15.90 -8.48
N GLY A 19 5.06 -16.92 -8.39
CA GLY A 19 6.07 -17.01 -7.32
C GLY A 19 7.21 -15.99 -7.44
N LEU A 20 7.49 -15.49 -8.65
CA LEU A 20 8.57 -14.51 -8.91
C LEU A 20 8.16 -13.05 -8.67
N LEU A 21 6.86 -12.74 -8.61
CA LEU A 21 6.35 -11.38 -8.35
C LEU A 21 6.17 -11.08 -6.85
N ALA A 22 6.09 -12.11 -6.01
CA ALA A 22 6.02 -12.00 -4.54
C ALA A 22 7.38 -12.06 -3.85
N GLY A 23 8.48 -12.00 -4.60
CA GLY A 23 9.82 -11.92 -4.03
C GLY A 23 10.06 -10.62 -3.25
N PRO A 24 11.06 -10.57 -2.37
CA PRO A 24 11.25 -9.54 -1.35
C PRO A 24 11.64 -8.18 -1.94
N ARG A 25 10.70 -7.52 -2.65
CA ARG A 25 10.88 -6.15 -3.15
C ARG A 25 10.73 -5.08 -2.07
N ALA A 26 10.12 -5.41 -0.93
CA ALA A 26 9.95 -4.47 0.18
C ALA A 26 11.28 -4.12 0.86
N ALA A 27 12.18 -5.07 0.98
CA ALA A 27 13.49 -4.86 1.62
C ALA A 27 14.41 -3.86 0.88
N ALA A 28 14.18 -3.60 -0.40
CA ALA A 28 15.01 -2.68 -1.20
C ALA A 28 14.73 -1.19 -0.92
N ARG A 29 13.68 -0.84 -0.16
CA ARG A 29 13.27 0.56 0.07
C ARG A 29 13.44 1.06 1.51
N GLY A 30 13.89 0.23 2.43
CA GLY A 30 14.09 0.62 3.84
C GLY A 30 12.78 0.95 4.60
N GLN A 31 11.62 0.69 4.03
CA GLN A 31 10.33 0.85 4.69
C GLN A 31 9.91 -0.49 5.32
N ALA A 32 9.43 -0.42 6.56
CA ALA A 32 8.83 -1.58 7.20
C ALA A 32 7.63 -2.09 6.38
N PRO A 33 7.45 -3.42 6.29
CA PRO A 33 6.32 -3.99 5.57
C PRO A 33 5.01 -3.60 6.25
N THR A 34 3.99 -3.34 5.43
CA THR A 34 2.64 -3.00 5.88
C THR A 34 1.96 -4.22 6.50
N PHE A 35 0.87 -4.01 7.23
CA PHE A 35 0.09 -5.13 7.78
C PHE A 35 -0.41 -6.06 6.67
N TYR A 36 -0.84 -5.50 5.53
CA TYR A 36 -1.22 -6.27 4.36
C TYR A 36 -0.08 -7.16 3.82
N GLU A 37 1.13 -6.60 3.71
CA GLU A 37 2.30 -7.33 3.24
C GLU A 37 2.76 -8.40 4.22
N LYS A 38 2.70 -8.12 5.53
CA LYS A 38 3.04 -9.11 6.57
C LYS A 38 2.19 -10.37 6.45
N LEU A 39 0.87 -10.23 6.27
CA LEU A 39 -0.03 -11.37 6.11
C LEU A 39 0.25 -12.19 4.84
N ALA A 40 0.88 -11.57 3.83
CA ALA A 40 1.30 -12.30 2.63
C ALA A 40 2.53 -13.19 2.82
N PHE A 41 3.39 -12.92 3.81
CA PHE A 41 4.66 -13.64 4.01
C PHE A 41 4.45 -15.09 4.40
N GLY A 42 3.47 -15.42 5.25
CA GLY A 42 3.27 -16.76 5.76
C GLY A 42 2.49 -17.66 4.81
N ARG A 43 2.89 -18.92 4.70
CA ARG A 43 2.04 -19.96 4.13
C ARG A 43 0.84 -20.24 5.03
N ILE A 44 1.04 -20.07 6.33
CA ILE A 44 0.03 -20.25 7.37
C ILE A 44 -0.05 -18.95 8.15
N VAL A 45 -1.27 -18.46 8.38
CA VAL A 45 -1.54 -17.27 9.19
C VAL A 45 -2.57 -17.65 10.24
N VAL A 46 -2.22 -17.43 11.50
CA VAL A 46 -3.07 -17.80 12.65
C VAL A 46 -3.13 -16.68 13.67
N ALA A 47 -4.20 -16.65 14.48
CA ALA A 47 -4.17 -16.02 15.79
C ALA A 47 -3.99 -17.08 16.86
N GLY A 48 -3.21 -16.78 17.89
CA GLY A 48 -2.98 -17.73 18.96
C GLY A 48 -2.43 -17.09 20.23
N THR A 49 -2.50 -17.87 21.32
CA THR A 49 -2.06 -17.49 22.66
C THR A 49 -0.81 -18.26 23.05
N CYS A 50 0.21 -17.58 23.50
CA CYS A 50 1.45 -18.18 23.98
C CYS A 50 1.22 -18.89 25.30
N LEU A 51 1.41 -20.22 25.32
CA LEU A 51 1.29 -21.06 26.52
C LEU A 51 2.62 -21.23 27.25
N GLU A 52 3.71 -21.29 26.50
CA GLU A 52 5.06 -21.49 27.06
C GLU A 52 6.08 -20.69 26.25
N GLN A 53 7.09 -20.19 26.94
CA GLN A 53 8.21 -19.47 26.35
C GLN A 53 9.55 -20.18 26.65
N GLY A 54 10.45 -20.20 25.67
CA GLY A 54 11.74 -20.86 25.84
C GLY A 54 12.63 -20.62 24.63
N ARG A 55 13.33 -21.65 24.14
CA ARG A 55 13.96 -21.62 22.83
C ARG A 55 12.92 -21.63 21.70
N ARG A 56 11.78 -22.19 22.00
CA ARG A 56 10.59 -22.20 21.15
C ARG A 56 9.42 -21.68 21.96
N ALA A 57 8.45 -21.10 21.32
CA ALA A 57 7.16 -20.75 21.91
C ALA A 57 6.17 -21.90 21.65
N LEU A 58 5.47 -22.36 22.66
CA LEU A 58 4.29 -23.19 22.49
C LEU A 58 3.07 -22.28 22.39
N VAL A 59 2.32 -22.39 21.32
CA VAL A 59 1.16 -21.52 21.05
C VAL A 59 -0.08 -22.37 20.89
N GLN A 60 -1.13 -22.02 21.64
CA GLN A 60 -2.50 -22.49 21.39
C GLN A 60 -3.09 -21.64 20.27
N VAL A 61 -3.49 -22.27 19.18
CA VAL A 61 -4.12 -21.57 18.05
C VAL A 61 -5.60 -21.37 18.37
N ASP A 62 -6.02 -20.11 18.31
CA ASP A 62 -7.41 -19.69 18.52
C ASP A 62 -8.17 -19.68 17.20
N GLU A 63 -7.50 -19.23 16.12
CA GLU A 63 -8.10 -19.07 14.79
C GLU A 63 -7.05 -19.28 13.68
N VAL A 64 -7.47 -19.86 12.57
CA VAL A 64 -6.65 -20.02 11.35
C VAL A 64 -7.25 -19.15 10.25
N PHE A 65 -6.48 -18.15 9.76
CA PHE A 65 -6.89 -17.28 8.66
C PHE A 65 -6.48 -17.85 7.30
N LYS A 66 -5.32 -18.51 7.23
CA LYS A 66 -4.73 -19.03 5.99
C LYS A 66 -3.99 -20.34 6.26
N GLY A 67 -4.10 -21.28 5.31
CA GLY A 67 -3.40 -22.56 5.39
C GLY A 67 -4.13 -23.60 6.23
N GLN A 68 -3.43 -24.69 6.53
CA GLN A 68 -3.93 -25.79 7.35
C GLN A 68 -2.92 -26.14 8.41
N LEU A 69 -3.40 -26.48 9.59
CA LEU A 69 -2.57 -26.91 10.71
C LEU A 69 -2.88 -28.37 11.07
N PRO A 70 -1.88 -29.18 11.40
CA PRO A 70 -2.08 -30.54 11.84
C PRO A 70 -2.56 -30.62 13.29
N SER A 71 -2.41 -29.54 14.10
CA SER A 71 -2.77 -29.47 15.50
C SER A 71 -3.15 -28.04 15.90
N GLN A 72 -4.00 -27.89 16.90
CA GLN A 72 -4.28 -26.60 17.52
C GLN A 72 -3.15 -26.12 18.45
N ARG A 73 -2.20 -26.97 18.78
CA ARG A 73 -0.97 -26.58 19.51
C ARG A 73 0.21 -26.70 18.59
N ILE A 74 0.95 -25.61 18.48
CA ILE A 74 2.09 -25.51 17.58
C ILE A 74 3.33 -25.01 18.32
N SER A 75 4.48 -25.46 17.88
CA SER A 75 5.78 -25.07 18.43
C SER A 75 6.51 -24.17 17.44
N ILE A 76 6.86 -22.94 17.85
CA ILE A 76 7.45 -21.92 16.99
C ILE A 76 8.89 -21.64 17.40
N ALA A 77 9.82 -21.84 16.47
CA ALA A 77 11.21 -21.43 16.67
C ALA A 77 11.33 -19.93 16.37
N TYR A 78 11.79 -19.14 17.32
CA TYR A 78 11.96 -17.69 17.20
C TYR A 78 13.32 -17.21 17.71
N ARG A 79 14.02 -18.00 18.53
CA ARG A 79 15.37 -17.70 19.01
C ARG A 79 16.43 -18.43 18.19
N GLY A 80 17.56 -17.77 17.99
CA GLY A 80 18.70 -18.37 17.27
C GLY A 80 18.55 -18.42 15.76
N GLN A 81 17.52 -17.78 15.19
CA GLN A 81 17.38 -17.59 13.76
C GLN A 81 18.39 -16.57 13.24
N ASN A 82 18.77 -16.64 11.97
CA ASN A 82 19.78 -15.75 11.39
C ASN A 82 19.45 -14.25 11.51
N TRP A 83 18.14 -13.88 11.46
CA TRP A 83 17.66 -12.52 11.62
C TRP A 83 17.76 -12.01 13.08
N ASP A 84 17.72 -12.89 14.09
CA ASP A 84 17.87 -12.53 15.53
C ASP A 84 19.28 -12.01 15.86
N ARG A 85 20.24 -12.26 14.98
CA ARG A 85 21.65 -11.85 15.16
C ARG A 85 22.01 -10.52 14.48
N SER A 86 21.10 -9.94 13.73
CA SER A 86 21.36 -8.70 13.00
C SER A 86 21.30 -7.50 13.95
N PRO A 87 22.36 -6.68 14.06
CA PRO A 87 22.34 -5.48 14.88
C PRO A 87 21.22 -4.52 14.46
N GLY A 88 20.46 -4.03 15.43
CA GLY A 88 19.37 -3.06 15.18
C GLY A 88 18.04 -3.65 14.75
N GLN A 89 17.92 -4.95 14.59
CA GLN A 89 16.63 -5.61 14.37
C GLN A 89 15.88 -5.71 15.71
N PRO A 90 14.56 -5.45 15.74
CA PRO A 90 13.76 -5.65 16.93
C PRO A 90 13.78 -7.13 17.32
N LYS A 91 14.05 -7.39 18.61
CA LYS A 91 13.97 -8.76 19.12
C LYS A 91 12.52 -9.19 19.20
N ILE A 92 12.24 -10.39 18.71
CA ILE A 92 10.97 -11.02 18.93
C ILE A 92 10.98 -11.68 20.30
N GLU A 93 9.96 -11.37 21.07
CA GLU A 93 9.70 -11.99 22.36
C GLU A 93 8.28 -12.56 22.36
N PHE A 94 8.09 -13.69 23.01
CA PHE A 94 6.79 -14.25 23.32
C PHE A 94 6.61 -14.18 24.82
N HIS A 95 5.49 -13.64 25.26
CA HIS A 95 5.15 -13.58 26.67
C HIS A 95 4.01 -14.54 26.99
N LEU A 96 4.06 -15.16 28.15
CA LEU A 96 3.03 -16.08 28.61
C LEU A 96 1.66 -15.40 28.63
N GLY A 97 0.66 -16.01 27.99
CA GLY A 97 -0.70 -15.44 27.87
C GLY A 97 -0.85 -14.37 26.81
N GLU A 98 0.21 -13.98 26.12
CA GLU A 98 0.15 -13.01 25.03
C GLU A 98 -0.57 -13.61 23.82
N ARG A 99 -1.47 -12.82 23.22
CA ARG A 99 -2.14 -13.15 21.96
C ARG A 99 -1.46 -12.43 20.80
N SER A 100 -1.27 -13.13 19.70
CA SER A 100 -0.62 -12.56 18.51
C SER A 100 -1.20 -13.15 17.24
N ILE A 101 -1.12 -12.37 16.14
CA ILE A 101 -1.25 -12.90 14.78
C ILE A 101 0.15 -13.33 14.33
N LEU A 102 0.25 -14.56 13.84
CA LEU A 102 1.51 -15.20 13.49
C LEU A 102 1.50 -15.61 12.02
N MET A 103 2.50 -15.19 11.29
CA MET A 103 2.77 -15.59 9.92
C MET A 103 3.84 -16.69 9.98
N LEU A 104 3.49 -17.88 9.52
CA LEU A 104 4.26 -19.10 9.75
C LEU A 104 4.69 -19.79 8.45
N GLU A 105 5.88 -20.37 8.49
CA GLU A 105 6.36 -21.35 7.55
C GLU A 105 6.61 -22.67 8.31
N PRO A 106 6.29 -23.83 7.71
CA PRO A 106 6.71 -25.09 8.28
C PRO A 106 8.24 -25.11 8.44
N GLU A 107 8.72 -25.56 9.59
CA GLU A 107 10.14 -25.80 9.77
C GLU A 107 10.54 -26.97 8.89
N SER A 108 11.65 -26.83 8.18
CA SER A 108 12.21 -27.93 7.37
C SER A 108 12.59 -29.08 8.32
N THR A 109 11.77 -30.12 8.35
CA THR A 109 12.03 -31.31 9.18
C THR A 109 13.07 -32.18 8.48
N GLU A 110 14.13 -32.55 9.21
CA GLU A 110 15.03 -33.57 8.76
C GLU A 110 14.27 -34.92 8.56
N PRO A 111 14.64 -35.73 7.53
CA PRO A 111 14.00 -37.03 7.32
C PRO A 111 14.19 -37.91 8.58
N GLY A 112 13.08 -38.25 9.23
CA GLY A 112 13.10 -39.12 10.42
C GLY A 112 12.55 -38.50 11.70
N SER A 113 12.18 -37.24 11.72
CA SER A 113 11.50 -36.63 12.88
C SER A 113 10.03 -37.08 12.97
N THR A 114 9.61 -37.50 14.16
CA THR A 114 8.23 -37.90 14.45
C THR A 114 7.28 -36.74 14.33
N PRO A 115 6.07 -36.93 13.77
CA PRO A 115 5.11 -35.84 13.50
C PRO A 115 4.39 -35.31 14.74
N GLU A 116 4.81 -35.62 15.96
CA GLU A 116 4.03 -35.37 17.17
C GLU A 116 3.91 -33.89 17.58
N GLU A 117 4.80 -33.01 17.09
CA GLU A 117 4.65 -31.57 17.29
C GLU A 117 4.83 -30.83 15.98
N ALA A 118 3.79 -30.18 15.51
CA ALA A 118 3.89 -29.31 14.35
C ALA A 118 4.85 -28.15 14.64
N ARG A 119 6.00 -28.14 13.93
CA ARG A 119 7.08 -27.18 14.12
C ARG A 119 7.05 -26.14 13.03
N PHE A 120 7.17 -24.90 13.44
CA PHE A 120 7.13 -23.74 12.56
C PHE A 120 8.24 -22.74 12.89
N VAL A 121 8.51 -21.88 11.91
CA VAL A 121 9.31 -20.66 12.05
C VAL A 121 8.47 -19.46 11.66
N LEU A 122 8.84 -18.28 12.14
CA LEU A 122 8.17 -17.04 11.73
C LEU A 122 8.58 -16.67 10.30
N ALA A 123 7.60 -16.53 9.42
CA ALA A 123 7.80 -16.03 8.08
C ALA A 123 8.10 -14.52 8.12
N GLY A 124 9.10 -14.07 7.32
CA GLY A 124 9.49 -12.66 7.33
C GLY A 124 10.28 -12.21 8.57
N GLY A 125 10.75 -13.15 9.39
CA GLY A 125 11.56 -12.84 10.56
C GLY A 125 10.78 -12.05 11.62
N CYS A 126 11.30 -10.86 12.02
CA CYS A 126 10.64 -10.00 13.02
C CYS A 126 9.26 -9.48 12.59
N ASP A 127 8.97 -9.48 11.31
CA ASP A 127 7.66 -9.08 10.78
C ASP A 127 6.62 -10.21 10.82
N GLY A 128 7.04 -11.42 11.17
CA GLY A 128 6.18 -12.61 11.25
C GLY A 128 5.27 -12.68 12.49
N LYS A 129 5.31 -11.68 13.38
CA LYS A 129 4.47 -11.59 14.58
C LYS A 129 3.85 -10.21 14.69
N VAL A 130 2.56 -10.15 14.98
CA VAL A 130 1.83 -8.92 15.31
C VAL A 130 1.08 -9.15 16.61
N ASP A 131 1.45 -8.40 17.63
CA ASP A 131 0.84 -8.52 18.96
C ASP A 131 -0.58 -7.96 18.94
N LEU A 132 -1.49 -8.70 19.57
CA LEU A 132 -2.87 -8.29 19.73
C LEU A 132 -3.01 -7.51 21.05
N PRO A 133 -3.38 -6.22 21.00
CA PRO A 133 -3.63 -5.46 22.21
C PRO A 133 -4.82 -6.05 22.98
N ALA A 134 -4.86 -5.86 24.29
CA ALA A 134 -5.97 -6.31 25.11
C ALA A 134 -7.30 -5.66 24.68
N GLU A 135 -7.25 -4.38 24.28
CA GLU A 135 -8.38 -3.65 23.73
C GLU A 135 -8.20 -3.44 22.23
N GLY A 136 -9.26 -3.59 21.46
CA GLY A 136 -9.25 -3.38 19.99
C GLY A 136 -8.67 -4.54 19.19
N SER A 137 -8.34 -5.67 19.81
CA SER A 137 -7.83 -6.85 19.10
C SER A 137 -8.78 -7.35 18.02
N GLU A 138 -10.10 -7.21 18.19
CA GLU A 138 -11.08 -7.67 17.21
C GLU A 138 -10.95 -6.91 15.88
N ALA A 139 -10.63 -5.62 15.91
CA ALA A 139 -10.40 -4.85 14.69
C ALA A 139 -9.20 -5.38 13.88
N LEU A 140 -8.13 -5.81 14.57
CA LEU A 140 -6.97 -6.45 13.91
C LEU A 140 -7.31 -7.84 13.35
N LEU A 141 -8.08 -8.63 14.09
CA LEU A 141 -8.51 -9.97 13.65
C LEU A 141 -9.43 -9.87 12.43
N GLU A 142 -10.39 -8.95 12.46
CA GLU A 142 -11.26 -8.66 11.32
C GLU A 142 -10.44 -8.20 10.10
N ALA A 143 -9.47 -7.30 10.30
CA ALA A 143 -8.59 -6.86 9.24
C ALA A 143 -7.79 -8.04 8.65
N ALA A 144 -7.26 -8.94 9.51
CA ALA A 144 -6.54 -10.13 9.05
C ALA A 144 -7.43 -11.05 8.22
N ARG A 145 -8.66 -11.35 8.69
CA ARG A 145 -9.65 -12.17 7.95
C ARG A 145 -9.90 -11.59 6.55
N ARG A 146 -10.21 -10.29 6.51
CA ARG A 146 -10.56 -9.61 5.27
C ARG A 146 -9.41 -9.55 4.28
N ILE A 147 -8.21 -9.21 4.75
CA ILE A 147 -7.01 -9.15 3.91
C ILE A 147 -6.66 -10.54 3.37
N VAL A 148 -6.65 -11.58 4.21
CA VAL A 148 -6.36 -12.95 3.78
C VAL A 148 -7.40 -13.44 2.78
N GLN A 149 -8.68 -13.12 2.97
CA GLN A 149 -9.73 -13.43 2.01
C GLN A 149 -9.44 -12.82 0.63
N ILE A 150 -9.00 -11.56 0.57
CA ILE A 150 -8.63 -10.90 -0.68
C ILE A 150 -7.39 -11.56 -1.29
N GLN A 151 -6.36 -11.83 -0.49
CA GLN A 151 -5.12 -12.45 -0.95
C GLN A 151 -5.30 -13.90 -1.43
N SER A 152 -6.37 -14.58 -1.01
CA SER A 152 -6.68 -15.96 -1.41
C SER A 152 -7.41 -16.06 -2.75
N GLN A 153 -7.82 -14.95 -3.35
CA GLN A 153 -8.43 -14.93 -4.67
C GLN A 153 -7.43 -15.40 -5.73
N SER A 154 -7.90 -16.14 -6.72
CA SER A 154 -7.08 -16.64 -7.82
C SER A 154 -7.00 -15.68 -8.99
N ASP A 155 -7.98 -14.80 -9.16
CA ASP A 155 -8.01 -13.77 -10.20
C ASP A 155 -7.39 -12.46 -9.70
N GLN A 156 -6.40 -11.96 -10.44
CA GLN A 156 -5.73 -10.71 -10.12
C GLN A 156 -6.68 -9.51 -10.13
N ASN A 157 -7.70 -9.51 -10.97
CA ASN A 157 -8.69 -8.42 -10.99
C ASN A 157 -9.56 -8.45 -9.73
N GLU A 158 -9.94 -9.62 -9.24
CA GLU A 158 -10.68 -9.77 -7.98
C GLU A 158 -9.84 -9.27 -6.79
N ILE A 159 -8.53 -9.56 -6.79
CA ILE A 159 -7.60 -9.03 -5.79
C ILE A 159 -7.58 -7.50 -5.85
N TRP A 160 -7.42 -6.90 -7.03
CA TRP A 160 -7.39 -5.44 -7.19
C TRP A 160 -8.72 -4.78 -6.82
N GLU A 161 -9.86 -5.40 -7.17
CA GLU A 161 -11.17 -4.92 -6.72
C GLU A 161 -11.30 -5.02 -5.20
N GLY A 162 -10.91 -6.15 -4.62
CA GLY A 162 -10.89 -6.33 -3.18
C GLY A 162 -10.06 -5.26 -2.48
N GLN A 163 -8.86 -4.95 -2.98
CA GLN A 163 -8.01 -3.89 -2.45
C GLN A 163 -8.65 -2.50 -2.54
N ARG A 164 -9.35 -2.19 -3.64
CA ARG A 164 -10.13 -0.94 -3.76
C ARG A 164 -11.31 -0.88 -2.79
N HIS A 165 -11.98 -2.01 -2.58
CA HIS A 165 -13.10 -2.10 -1.65
C HIS A 165 -12.69 -1.88 -0.19
N LEU A 166 -11.44 -2.16 0.19
CA LEU A 166 -10.92 -1.84 1.52
C LEU A 166 -11.07 -0.36 1.90
N LEU A 167 -11.06 0.53 0.91
CA LEU A 167 -11.30 1.97 1.13
C LEU A 167 -12.73 2.31 1.54
N GLN A 168 -13.68 1.37 1.46
CA GLN A 168 -15.08 1.56 1.85
C GLN A 168 -15.39 1.00 3.24
N GLU A 169 -14.42 0.32 3.84
CA GLU A 169 -14.58 -0.30 5.15
C GLU A 169 -14.61 0.76 6.26
N ASN A 170 -15.22 0.38 7.39
CA ASN A 170 -15.25 1.24 8.58
C ASN A 170 -14.03 1.03 9.49
N ASN A 171 -13.29 -0.05 9.28
CA ASN A 171 -12.08 -0.37 10.03
C ASN A 171 -10.89 0.44 9.47
N PRO A 172 -10.29 1.36 10.26
CA PRO A 172 -9.19 2.21 9.79
C PRO A 172 -7.98 1.42 9.26
N LEU A 173 -7.71 0.23 9.83
CA LEU A 173 -6.60 -0.63 9.37
C LEU A 173 -6.85 -1.17 7.97
N LEU A 174 -8.10 -1.48 7.62
CA LEU A 174 -8.48 -1.91 6.28
C LEU A 174 -8.39 -0.76 5.28
N VAL A 175 -8.85 0.43 5.68
CA VAL A 175 -8.74 1.64 4.86
C VAL A 175 -7.27 1.97 4.58
N GLU A 176 -6.43 1.95 5.60
CA GLU A 176 -4.99 2.18 5.45
C GLU A 176 -4.36 1.15 4.49
N ALA A 177 -4.65 -0.14 4.69
CA ALA A 177 -4.19 -1.20 3.80
C ALA A 177 -4.66 -0.97 2.36
N GLY A 178 -5.92 -0.57 2.16
CA GLY A 178 -6.47 -0.23 0.85
C GLY A 178 -5.73 0.92 0.18
N PHE A 179 -5.45 2.01 0.89
CA PHE A 179 -4.66 3.12 0.36
C PHE A 179 -3.25 2.70 -0.03
N GLN A 180 -2.57 1.92 0.81
CA GLN A 180 -1.22 1.45 0.54
C GLN A 180 -1.16 0.60 -0.74
N GLU A 181 -2.07 -0.34 -0.90
CA GLU A 181 -2.13 -1.21 -2.08
C GLU A 181 -2.55 -0.44 -3.34
N VAL A 182 -3.56 0.43 -3.25
CA VAL A 182 -3.99 1.29 -4.36
C VAL A 182 -2.84 2.18 -4.84
N LEU A 183 -2.08 2.77 -3.93
CA LEU A 183 -0.92 3.61 -4.28
C LEU A 183 0.22 2.80 -4.87
N LYS A 184 0.54 1.64 -4.29
CA LYS A 184 1.63 0.77 -4.70
C LYS A 184 1.45 0.22 -6.11
N PHE A 185 0.26 -0.26 -6.41
CA PHE A 185 -0.08 -0.84 -7.72
C PHE A 185 -0.71 0.15 -8.69
N ARG A 186 -0.82 1.43 -8.28
CA ARG A 186 -1.42 2.50 -9.09
C ARG A 186 -2.85 2.14 -9.55
N LEU A 187 -3.65 1.57 -8.67
CA LEU A 187 -5.01 1.10 -8.98
C LEU A 187 -6.07 2.21 -9.02
N GLY A 188 -5.70 3.45 -8.72
CA GLY A 188 -6.60 4.60 -8.75
C GLY A 188 -7.29 4.73 -10.11
N ASN A 189 -8.61 4.90 -10.12
CA ASN A 189 -9.41 5.10 -11.32
C ASN A 189 -10.46 6.21 -11.09
N PRO A 190 -11.06 6.78 -12.16
CA PRO A 190 -12.05 7.84 -12.03
C PRO A 190 -13.28 7.50 -11.17
N ALA A 191 -13.69 6.23 -11.13
CA ALA A 191 -14.84 5.80 -10.33
C ALA A 191 -14.60 5.94 -8.82
N MET A 192 -13.35 6.04 -8.39
CA MET A 192 -12.99 6.23 -6.98
C MET A 192 -13.11 7.69 -6.52
N VAL A 193 -13.25 8.66 -7.43
CA VAL A 193 -13.25 10.09 -7.10
C VAL A 193 -14.25 10.46 -6.01
N PRO A 194 -15.53 10.03 -6.04
CA PRO A 194 -16.48 10.36 -4.98
C PRO A 194 -16.07 9.82 -3.59
N LEU A 195 -15.53 8.61 -3.55
CA LEU A 195 -15.03 8.01 -2.32
C LEU A 195 -13.82 8.76 -1.77
N LEU A 196 -12.83 9.03 -2.62
CA LEU A 196 -11.62 9.73 -2.25
C LEU A 196 -11.89 11.17 -1.78
N THR A 197 -12.88 11.85 -2.38
CA THR A 197 -13.28 13.20 -1.95
C THR A 197 -13.77 13.21 -0.51
N ARG A 198 -14.45 12.16 -0.04
CA ARG A 198 -14.84 12.04 1.38
C ARG A 198 -13.62 12.05 2.31
N TYR A 199 -12.53 11.42 1.91
CA TYR A 199 -11.30 11.36 2.69
C TYR A 199 -10.52 12.68 2.73
N LEU A 200 -10.82 13.66 1.88
CA LEU A 200 -10.21 14.99 1.98
C LEU A 200 -10.63 15.74 3.26
N ALA A 201 -11.75 15.36 3.87
CA ALA A 201 -12.25 15.90 5.12
C ALA A 201 -12.08 14.94 6.32
N ASP A 202 -11.33 13.85 6.17
CA ASP A 202 -11.12 12.88 7.24
C ASP A 202 -10.32 13.50 8.41
N PRO A 203 -10.64 13.18 9.67
CA PRO A 203 -9.90 13.69 10.82
C PRO A 203 -8.42 13.28 10.81
N HIS A 204 -8.07 12.12 10.23
CA HIS A 204 -6.70 11.64 10.15
C HIS A 204 -6.00 12.24 8.92
N ASP A 205 -4.92 12.96 9.14
CA ASP A 205 -4.12 13.56 8.06
C ASP A 205 -3.50 12.49 7.13
N SER A 206 -3.19 11.31 7.64
CA SER A 206 -2.71 10.17 6.83
C SER A 206 -3.68 9.78 5.71
N PHE A 207 -4.99 9.78 5.98
CA PHE A 207 -6.01 9.46 4.97
C PHE A 207 -6.21 10.60 3.99
N ARG A 208 -6.16 11.86 4.47
CA ARG A 208 -6.19 13.03 3.58
C ARG A 208 -4.99 13.03 2.63
N LEU A 209 -3.78 12.75 3.15
CA LEU A 209 -2.55 12.61 2.35
C LEU A 209 -2.65 11.49 1.31
N ALA A 210 -3.09 10.30 1.74
CA ALA A 210 -3.23 9.15 0.87
C ALA A 210 -4.22 9.42 -0.26
N SER A 211 -5.38 10.03 0.06
CA SER A 211 -6.38 10.43 -0.92
C SER A 211 -5.80 11.38 -1.98
N LEU A 212 -5.08 12.42 -1.56
CA LEU A 212 -4.42 13.36 -2.47
C LEU A 212 -3.39 12.68 -3.38
N ARG A 213 -2.64 11.71 -2.87
CA ARG A 213 -1.69 10.93 -3.68
C ARG A 213 -2.40 10.07 -4.73
N VAL A 214 -3.53 9.44 -4.36
CA VAL A 214 -4.33 8.68 -5.34
C VAL A 214 -4.92 9.62 -6.39
N PHE A 215 -5.42 10.80 -6.01
CA PHE A 215 -5.87 11.81 -6.96
C PHE A 215 -4.76 12.24 -7.94
N ALA A 216 -3.54 12.44 -7.46
CA ALA A 216 -2.41 12.75 -8.33
C ALA A 216 -2.17 11.65 -9.38
N GLN A 217 -2.27 10.36 -8.99
CA GLN A 217 -2.16 9.24 -9.94
C GLN A 217 -3.30 9.22 -10.97
N ILE A 218 -4.54 9.52 -10.55
CA ILE A 218 -5.70 9.58 -11.43
C ILE A 218 -5.54 10.72 -12.44
N LEU A 219 -5.21 11.92 -11.96
CA LEU A 219 -5.00 13.11 -12.81
C LEU A 219 -3.84 12.92 -13.79
N GLU A 220 -2.72 12.38 -13.33
CA GLU A 220 -1.57 12.08 -14.19
C GLU A 220 -1.95 11.12 -15.32
N ARG A 221 -2.68 10.06 -14.99
CA ARG A 221 -3.12 9.06 -15.98
C ARG A 221 -4.12 9.64 -16.98
N SER A 222 -5.10 10.43 -16.51
CA SER A 222 -6.05 11.11 -17.40
C SER A 222 -5.32 12.06 -18.35
N ARG A 223 -4.37 12.85 -17.84
CA ARG A 223 -3.53 13.73 -18.67
C ARG A 223 -2.72 12.97 -19.72
N GLN A 224 -2.11 11.83 -19.36
CA GLN A 224 -1.32 11.00 -20.27
C GLN A 224 -2.17 10.40 -21.39
N ARG A 225 -3.43 10.09 -21.11
CA ARG A 225 -4.38 9.54 -22.09
C ARG A 225 -5.09 10.59 -22.92
N GLY A 226 -5.01 11.85 -22.52
CA GLY A 226 -5.82 12.91 -23.09
C GLY A 226 -7.30 12.84 -22.71
N ASP A 227 -7.65 12.04 -21.69
CA ASP A 227 -9.03 11.88 -21.24
C ASP A 227 -9.40 13.02 -20.30
N GLU A 228 -10.58 13.60 -20.50
CA GLU A 228 -11.14 14.53 -19.51
C GLU A 228 -11.75 13.76 -18.35
N LEU A 229 -11.26 14.02 -17.15
CA LEU A 229 -11.79 13.39 -15.94
C LEU A 229 -13.18 13.98 -15.63
N PRO A 230 -14.27 13.17 -15.56
CA PRO A 230 -15.57 13.65 -15.16
C PRO A 230 -15.52 14.35 -13.80
N GLY A 231 -16.04 15.57 -13.71
CA GLY A 231 -16.00 16.35 -12.48
C GLY A 231 -14.64 16.92 -12.09
N ALA A 232 -13.67 16.94 -13.00
CA ALA A 232 -12.30 17.44 -12.74
C ALA A 232 -12.28 18.85 -12.14
N GLU A 233 -13.17 19.72 -12.59
CA GLU A 233 -13.25 21.09 -12.08
C GLU A 233 -13.67 21.13 -10.59
N ARG A 234 -14.69 20.36 -10.22
CA ARG A 234 -15.13 20.27 -8.83
C ARG A 234 -14.03 19.66 -7.95
N LEU A 235 -13.43 18.56 -8.40
CA LEU A 235 -12.31 17.94 -7.69
C LEU A 235 -11.15 18.92 -7.49
N ARG A 236 -10.83 19.72 -8.50
CA ARG A 236 -9.78 20.75 -8.40
C ARG A 236 -10.09 21.77 -7.33
N LEU A 237 -11.34 22.25 -7.24
CA LEU A 237 -11.76 23.19 -6.21
C LEU A 237 -11.67 22.59 -4.81
N ASP A 238 -12.05 21.32 -4.65
CA ASP A 238 -11.94 20.60 -3.39
C ASP A 238 -10.46 20.47 -2.96
N ILE A 239 -9.57 20.08 -3.86
CA ILE A 239 -8.12 20.00 -3.60
C ILE A 239 -7.54 21.39 -3.29
N LEU A 240 -7.99 22.43 -4.00
CA LEU A 240 -7.55 23.81 -3.77
C LEU A 240 -7.97 24.31 -2.38
N SER A 241 -9.16 23.94 -1.94
CA SER A 241 -9.63 24.23 -0.57
C SER A 241 -8.71 23.60 0.47
N VAL A 242 -8.34 22.34 0.27
CA VAL A 242 -7.38 21.62 1.14
C VAL A 242 -6.01 22.30 1.11
N ALA A 243 -5.50 22.67 -0.06
CA ALA A 243 -4.21 23.35 -0.20
C ALA A 243 -4.14 24.65 0.60
N ARG A 244 -5.24 25.41 0.68
CA ARG A 244 -5.31 26.70 1.36
C ARG A 244 -5.60 26.60 2.86
N GLY A 245 -6.38 25.60 3.27
CA GLY A 245 -7.02 25.59 4.58
C GLY A 245 -6.71 24.42 5.49
N ASP A 246 -6.03 23.38 5.01
CA ASP A 246 -5.71 22.23 5.88
C ASP A 246 -4.77 22.63 7.01
N THR A 247 -5.03 22.09 8.21
CA THR A 247 -4.19 22.35 9.38
C THR A 247 -2.80 21.75 9.25
N SER A 248 -2.67 20.60 8.60
CA SER A 248 -1.40 19.93 8.35
C SER A 248 -0.66 20.55 7.17
N ALA A 249 0.56 21.02 7.40
CA ALA A 249 1.41 21.54 6.35
C ALA A 249 1.77 20.47 5.29
N GLU A 250 1.88 19.21 5.70
CA GLU A 250 2.16 18.09 4.78
C GLU A 250 0.98 17.86 3.85
N VAL A 251 -0.25 17.92 4.37
CA VAL A 251 -1.48 17.79 3.57
C VAL A 251 -1.59 18.95 2.58
N ARG A 252 -1.34 20.20 3.01
CA ARG A 252 -1.32 21.36 2.11
C ARG A 252 -0.28 21.21 1.00
N ALA A 253 0.94 20.80 1.36
CA ALA A 253 2.01 20.57 0.39
C ALA A 253 1.66 19.46 -0.62
N GLN A 254 1.05 18.36 -0.15
CA GLN A 254 0.59 17.30 -1.02
C GLN A 254 -0.55 17.76 -1.95
N ALA A 255 -1.46 18.60 -1.46
CA ALA A 255 -2.52 19.18 -2.28
C ALA A 255 -1.92 20.05 -3.42
N VAL A 256 -0.90 20.87 -3.11
CA VAL A 256 -0.15 21.63 -4.12
C VAL A 256 0.51 20.71 -5.16
N ARG A 257 1.17 19.64 -4.71
CA ARG A 257 1.74 18.62 -5.64
C ARG A 257 0.68 18.01 -6.55
N THR A 258 -0.48 17.72 -6.00
CA THR A 258 -1.60 17.15 -6.76
C THR A 258 -2.14 18.12 -7.80
N LEU A 259 -2.32 19.41 -7.42
CA LEU A 259 -2.73 20.47 -8.34
C LEU A 259 -1.70 20.71 -9.45
N LYS A 260 -0.39 20.64 -9.15
CA LYS A 260 0.69 20.76 -10.12
C LYS A 260 0.56 19.74 -11.26
N VAL A 261 0.15 18.49 -10.96
CA VAL A 261 -0.05 17.45 -11.97
C VAL A 261 -1.05 17.86 -13.05
N SER A 262 -2.04 18.69 -12.71
CA SER A 262 -3.02 19.20 -13.68
C SER A 262 -2.42 20.13 -14.74
N GLY A 263 -1.28 20.77 -14.45
CA GLY A 263 -0.56 21.64 -15.36
C GLY A 263 -1.35 22.89 -15.80
N ARG A 264 -2.39 23.26 -15.10
CA ARG A 264 -3.34 24.32 -15.51
C ARG A 264 -2.80 25.73 -15.25
N PRO A 265 -2.84 26.63 -16.26
CA PRO A 265 -2.33 28.00 -16.13
C PRO A 265 -3.11 28.87 -15.13
N ASP A 266 -4.41 28.61 -14.94
CA ASP A 266 -5.29 29.35 -14.05
C ASP A 266 -4.93 29.17 -12.54
N LEU A 267 -4.11 28.17 -12.22
CA LEU A 267 -3.57 27.99 -10.87
C LEU A 267 -2.39 28.91 -10.52
N ARG A 268 -1.85 29.65 -11.51
CA ARG A 268 -0.63 30.48 -11.35
C ARG A 268 -0.71 31.46 -10.19
N GLU A 269 -1.80 32.22 -10.11
CA GLU A 269 -1.97 33.25 -9.07
C GLU A 269 -2.01 32.63 -7.67
N VAL A 270 -2.74 31.52 -7.51
CA VAL A 270 -2.84 30.80 -6.23
C VAL A 270 -1.49 30.23 -5.82
N MET A 271 -0.76 29.62 -6.77
CA MET A 271 0.57 29.09 -6.48
C MET A 271 1.56 30.21 -6.11
N ALA A 272 1.46 31.40 -6.77
CA ALA A 272 2.27 32.55 -6.42
C ALA A 272 1.98 33.04 -5.00
N GLN A 273 0.70 33.15 -4.63
CA GLN A 273 0.30 33.51 -3.29
C GLN A 273 0.84 32.53 -2.26
N MET A 274 0.64 31.23 -2.46
CA MET A 274 1.11 30.20 -1.52
C MET A 274 2.64 30.16 -1.40
N ALA A 275 3.36 30.38 -2.51
CA ALA A 275 4.83 30.44 -2.51
C ALA A 275 5.36 31.63 -1.69
N GLY A 276 4.62 32.73 -1.63
CA GLY A 276 5.01 33.94 -0.89
C GLY A 276 4.54 33.96 0.56
N SER A 277 3.41 33.36 0.89
CA SER A 277 2.71 33.66 2.15
C SER A 277 2.36 32.43 3.02
N ASP A 278 2.48 31.18 2.55
CA ASP A 278 2.20 30.03 3.43
C ASP A 278 3.19 29.99 4.59
N PRO A 279 2.74 29.77 5.83
CA PRO A 279 3.62 29.71 7.00
C PRO A 279 4.65 28.57 6.91
N SER A 280 4.34 27.49 6.22
CA SER A 280 5.23 26.32 6.08
C SER A 280 6.20 26.44 4.91
N GLN A 281 7.48 26.24 5.17
CA GLN A 281 8.52 26.24 4.15
C GLN A 281 8.30 25.15 3.08
N ILE A 282 7.81 23.97 3.48
CA ILE A 282 7.55 22.88 2.53
C ILE A 282 6.44 23.24 1.54
N VAL A 283 5.40 23.92 2.02
CA VAL A 283 4.30 24.38 1.14
C VAL A 283 4.80 25.45 0.18
N ARG A 284 5.55 26.45 0.68
CA ARG A 284 6.14 27.49 -0.17
C ARG A 284 7.02 26.89 -1.27
N TYR A 285 7.85 25.91 -0.92
CA TYR A 285 8.73 25.22 -1.85
C TYR A 285 7.93 24.48 -2.94
N GLU A 286 6.93 23.70 -2.56
CA GLU A 286 6.10 22.97 -3.53
C GLU A 286 5.31 23.93 -4.44
N ALA A 287 4.84 25.05 -3.91
CA ALA A 287 4.17 26.06 -4.72
C ALA A 287 5.12 26.72 -5.72
N GLN A 288 6.38 26.97 -5.36
CA GLN A 288 7.41 27.44 -6.31
C GLN A 288 7.66 26.43 -7.42
N LEU A 289 7.77 25.13 -7.09
CA LEU A 289 7.92 24.08 -8.10
C LEU A 289 6.71 24.01 -9.05
N ALA A 290 5.49 24.19 -8.50
CA ALA A 290 4.27 24.23 -9.30
C ALA A 290 4.26 25.44 -10.27
N LEU A 291 4.69 26.61 -9.82
CA LEU A 291 4.84 27.80 -10.67
C LEU A 291 5.83 27.60 -11.82
N MET A 292 6.96 26.99 -11.52
CA MET A 292 7.97 26.67 -12.56
C MET A 292 7.40 25.78 -13.65
N GLU A 293 6.61 24.77 -13.24
CA GLU A 293 5.98 23.84 -14.20
C GLU A 293 4.90 24.53 -15.03
N ILE A 294 4.03 25.33 -14.40
CA ILE A 294 3.00 26.10 -15.11
C ILE A 294 3.64 27.04 -16.13
N ASN A 295 4.74 27.71 -15.77
CA ASN A 295 5.44 28.63 -16.65
C ASN A 295 6.12 27.93 -17.85
N ARG A 296 6.58 26.68 -17.68
CA ARG A 296 7.13 25.87 -18.77
C ARG A 296 6.06 25.39 -19.74
N SER A 297 4.88 25.07 -19.22
CA SER A 297 3.76 24.54 -20.01
C SER A 297 3.00 25.63 -20.78
N THR A 298 3.19 26.90 -20.42
CA THR A 298 2.55 28.03 -21.13
C THR A 298 3.43 28.45 -22.31
N PRO A 299 2.98 28.30 -23.58
CA PRO A 299 3.75 28.79 -24.70
C PRO A 299 4.04 30.29 -24.50
N ARG A 300 5.28 30.71 -24.69
CA ARG A 300 5.63 32.15 -24.75
C ARG A 300 4.91 32.76 -25.95
N SER A 301 3.75 33.36 -25.71
CA SER A 301 3.09 34.21 -26.66
C SER A 301 3.95 35.48 -26.81
N GLY A 302 4.82 35.51 -27.80
CA GLY A 302 5.51 36.73 -28.09
C GLY A 302 6.94 36.59 -28.64
N ASP A 303 7.11 35.93 -29.77
CA ASP A 303 8.20 36.29 -30.70
C ASP A 303 7.64 36.32 -32.12
N GLY A 304 6.56 37.09 -32.28
CA GLY A 304 6.10 37.55 -33.58
C GLY A 304 6.90 38.77 -34.01
N THR A 305 8.21 38.66 -34.17
CA THR A 305 8.96 39.56 -35.03
C THR A 305 8.56 39.23 -36.45
N SER A 306 7.50 39.93 -36.91
CA SER A 306 7.22 40.09 -38.33
C SER A 306 8.46 40.67 -39.00
N VAL A 307 9.28 39.80 -39.56
CA VAL A 307 10.26 40.24 -40.56
C VAL A 307 9.45 40.73 -41.78
N SER A 308 9.18 42.02 -41.77
CA SER A 308 8.72 42.74 -42.95
C SER A 308 9.78 42.57 -44.04
N SER A 309 9.53 41.64 -44.94
CA SER A 309 10.27 41.57 -46.20
C SER A 309 9.95 42.82 -47.02
N GLY A 310 10.83 43.82 -46.89
CA GLY A 310 10.83 44.98 -47.74
C GLY A 310 10.99 44.57 -49.19
N GLN A 311 9.91 44.69 -49.94
CA GLN A 311 9.99 44.78 -51.42
C GLN A 311 10.78 46.05 -51.80
N LYS A 312 11.86 45.85 -52.51
CA LYS A 312 12.54 46.93 -53.25
C LYS A 312 12.09 46.92 -54.72
N PRO A 313 11.96 48.10 -55.34
CA PRO A 313 11.40 48.28 -56.64
C PRO A 313 12.27 47.72 -57.78
#